data_22fcef1fb724f6bac3252f1384d97b4f
#
_entry.id   22fcef1fb724f6bac3252f1384d97b4f
#
_cell.length_a   1.000
_cell.length_b   1.000
_cell.length_c   1.000
_cell.angle_alpha   90.00
_cell.angle_beta   90.00
_cell.angle_gamma   90.00
#
_symmetry.space_group_name_H-M   'P 1'
#
loop_
_entity.id
_entity.type
_entity.pdbx_description
1 polymer ?
#
loop_
_entity_poly.entity_id
_entity_poly.type
_entity_poly.pdbx_seq_one_letter_code
_entity_poly.pdbx_strand_id
1 'polypeptide(L)'
;MANILLTFGFCWMIVAAMIGLVLGAGHVRHDEKLALAAKAGDLVGYNARLLWFNAQATAHGHSFLWSVTAILVALVLDRLPFPDPTTKYIALTMMAAMVVWTTGALTKVRALMALADIVFFLLLLVVAGGLAIAALHAGT
;
A
#
# COMPACT_ATOMS: atom_id res chain seq x y z
N MET A 1 -16.84 9.65 -7.46
CA MET A 1 -15.91 8.70 -6.75
C MET A 1 -14.45 9.14 -6.79
N ALA A 2 -14.00 9.79 -7.87
CA ALA A 2 -12.62 10.29 -7.99
C ALA A 2 -12.17 11.11 -6.76
N ASN A 3 -12.96 12.08 -6.32
CA ASN A 3 -12.63 12.90 -5.15
C ASN A 3 -12.54 12.10 -3.84
N ILE A 4 -13.35 11.04 -3.68
CA ILE A 4 -13.29 10.18 -2.48
C ILE A 4 -11.99 9.37 -2.50
N LEU A 5 -11.65 8.75 -3.63
CA LEU A 5 -10.40 8.01 -3.79
C LEU A 5 -9.18 8.93 -3.63
N LEU A 6 -9.24 10.13 -4.18
CA LEU A 6 -8.19 11.16 -4.03
C LEU A 6 -7.97 11.51 -2.56
N THR A 7 -9.03 11.86 -1.86
CA THR A 7 -8.97 12.20 -0.42
C THR A 7 -8.45 11.03 0.39
N PHE A 8 -8.96 9.81 0.13
CA PHE A 8 -8.50 8.60 0.80
C PHE A 8 -7.01 8.37 0.56
N GLY A 9 -6.52 8.53 -0.69
CA GLY A 9 -5.10 8.38 -1.03
C GLY A 9 -4.21 9.33 -0.22
N PHE A 10 -4.58 10.61 -0.11
CA PHE A 10 -3.86 11.58 0.72
C PHE A 10 -3.90 11.23 2.21
N CYS A 11 -5.07 10.86 2.74
CA CYS A 11 -5.19 10.43 4.13
C CYS A 11 -4.32 9.19 4.41
N TRP A 12 -4.31 8.22 3.49
CA TRP A 12 -3.51 7.01 3.64
C TRP A 12 -2.01 7.29 3.54
N MET A 13 -1.61 8.28 2.74
CA MET A 13 -0.22 8.77 2.70
C MET A 13 0.22 9.33 4.04
N ILE A 14 -0.66 10.05 4.76
CA ILE A 14 -0.38 10.53 6.12
C ILE A 14 -0.20 9.33 7.07
N VAL A 15 -1.05 8.32 6.99
CA VAL A 15 -0.89 7.08 7.79
C VAL A 15 0.45 6.41 7.49
N ALA A 16 0.82 6.29 6.22
CA ALA A 16 2.13 5.74 5.83
C ALA A 16 3.28 6.59 6.39
N ALA A 17 3.20 7.91 6.30
CA ALA A 17 4.22 8.82 6.85
C ALA A 17 4.34 8.70 8.37
N MET A 18 3.23 8.53 9.10
CA MET A 18 3.25 8.28 10.55
C MET A 18 3.97 6.97 10.90
N ILE A 19 3.71 5.90 10.15
CA ILE A 19 4.44 4.63 10.32
C ILE A 19 5.93 4.85 10.11
N GLY A 20 6.32 5.56 9.05
CA GLY A 20 7.72 5.89 8.74
C GLY A 20 8.39 6.74 9.82
N LEU A 21 7.67 7.71 10.39
CA LEU A 21 8.16 8.55 11.48
C LEU A 21 8.45 7.72 12.74
N VAL A 22 7.53 6.82 13.12
CA VAL A 22 7.73 5.91 14.26
C VAL A 22 8.93 5.00 14.03
N LEU A 23 9.10 4.47 12.81
CA LEU A 23 10.25 3.65 12.45
C LEU A 23 11.56 4.44 12.52
N GLY A 24 11.59 5.65 11.94
CA GLY A 24 12.77 6.52 11.95
C GLY A 24 13.18 6.91 13.36
N ALA A 25 12.23 7.31 14.20
CA ALA A 25 12.49 7.65 15.59
C ALA A 25 12.99 6.45 16.43
N GLY A 26 12.58 5.23 16.07
CA GLY A 26 12.97 3.99 16.74
C GLY A 26 14.23 3.33 16.21
N HIS A 27 14.77 3.77 15.07
CA HIS A 27 15.81 3.06 14.32
C HIS A 27 17.09 2.81 15.14
N VAL A 28 17.65 3.86 15.75
CA VAL A 28 18.89 3.76 16.55
C VAL A 28 18.71 2.74 17.70
N ARG A 29 17.61 2.84 18.44
CA ARG A 29 17.32 1.90 19.53
C ARG A 29 17.10 0.46 19.04
N HIS A 30 16.59 0.31 17.83
CA HIS A 30 16.40 -1.00 17.21
C HIS A 30 17.76 -1.65 16.92
N ASP A 31 18.68 -0.91 16.29
CA ASP A 31 20.03 -1.38 15.96
C ASP A 31 20.83 -1.74 17.23
N GLU A 32 20.75 -0.91 18.29
CA GLU A 32 21.37 -1.23 19.57
C GLU A 32 20.85 -2.55 20.14
N LYS A 33 19.52 -2.78 20.09
CA LYS A 33 18.91 -4.02 20.58
C LYS A 33 19.29 -5.23 19.72
N LEU A 34 19.45 -5.08 18.42
CA LEU A 34 19.97 -6.13 17.55
C LEU A 34 21.43 -6.47 17.87
N ALA A 35 22.26 -5.44 18.05
CA ALA A 35 23.67 -5.64 18.43
C ALA A 35 23.83 -6.33 19.78
N LEU A 36 23.01 -5.99 20.76
CA LEU A 36 23.00 -6.65 22.08
C LEU A 36 22.57 -8.11 21.99
N ALA A 37 21.51 -8.42 21.22
CA ALA A 37 21.06 -9.79 21.02
C ALA A 37 22.14 -10.64 20.31
N ALA A 38 22.80 -10.08 19.29
CA ALA A 38 23.89 -10.73 18.58
C ALA A 38 25.09 -11.04 19.52
N LYS A 39 25.50 -10.06 20.36
CA LYS A 39 26.58 -10.25 21.34
C LYS A 39 26.25 -11.29 22.42
N ALA A 40 24.98 -11.38 22.78
CA ALA A 40 24.50 -12.38 23.75
C ALA A 40 24.29 -13.78 23.13
N GLY A 41 24.44 -13.97 21.84
CA GLY A 41 24.13 -15.21 21.13
C GLY A 41 22.62 -15.52 21.08
N ASP A 42 21.75 -14.55 21.38
CA ASP A 42 20.29 -14.70 21.37
C ASP A 42 19.76 -14.60 19.92
N LEU A 43 19.93 -15.67 19.16
CA LEU A 43 19.47 -15.75 17.77
C LEU A 43 17.93 -15.65 17.65
N VAL A 44 17.19 -16.14 18.63
CA VAL A 44 15.71 -16.08 18.62
C VAL A 44 15.26 -14.65 18.81
N GLY A 45 15.78 -13.95 19.81
CA GLY A 45 15.48 -12.54 20.06
C GLY A 45 15.93 -11.64 18.90
N TYR A 46 17.10 -11.92 18.32
CA TYR A 46 17.60 -11.20 17.13
C TYR A 46 16.63 -11.33 15.95
N ASN A 47 16.26 -12.55 15.57
CA ASN A 47 15.36 -12.80 14.44
C ASN A 47 13.96 -12.21 14.67
N ALA A 48 13.41 -12.33 15.88
CA ALA A 48 12.11 -11.77 16.20
C ALA A 48 12.07 -10.23 16.03
N ARG A 49 13.12 -9.54 16.46
CA ARG A 49 13.26 -8.07 16.31
C ARG A 49 13.42 -7.66 14.85
N LEU A 50 14.26 -8.37 14.10
CA LEU A 50 14.51 -8.13 12.68
C LEU A 50 13.20 -8.30 11.88
N LEU A 51 12.46 -9.38 12.11
CA LEU A 51 11.18 -9.65 11.45
C LEU A 51 10.13 -8.58 11.79
N TRP A 52 10.11 -8.11 13.04
CA TRP A 52 9.20 -7.04 13.43
C TRP A 52 9.50 -5.73 12.69
N PHE A 53 10.76 -5.33 12.65
CA PHE A 53 11.19 -4.11 11.97
C PHE A 53 10.92 -4.18 10.46
N ASN A 54 11.29 -5.29 9.83
CA ASN A 54 11.04 -5.50 8.40
C ASN A 54 9.55 -5.44 8.06
N ALA A 55 8.67 -5.99 8.90
CA ALA A 55 7.22 -5.90 8.69
C ALA A 55 6.73 -4.45 8.71
N GLN A 56 7.23 -3.63 9.64
CA GLN A 56 6.87 -2.21 9.73
C GLN A 56 7.43 -1.41 8.54
N ALA A 57 8.69 -1.65 8.17
CA ALA A 57 9.33 -1.00 7.01
C ALA A 57 8.58 -1.32 5.71
N THR A 58 8.20 -2.59 5.55
CA THR A 58 7.39 -3.04 4.40
C THR A 58 6.02 -2.37 4.42
N ALA A 59 5.33 -2.31 5.58
CA ALA A 59 4.05 -1.64 5.71
C ALA A 59 4.13 -0.15 5.34
N HIS A 60 5.17 0.55 5.78
CA HIS A 60 5.42 1.94 5.42
C HIS A 60 5.59 2.12 3.90
N GLY A 61 6.53 1.38 3.30
CA GLY A 61 6.89 1.53 1.88
C GLY A 61 5.73 1.23 0.94
N HIS A 62 5.03 0.11 1.15
CA HIS A 62 3.88 -0.27 0.32
C HIS A 62 2.68 0.66 0.53
N SER A 63 2.37 1.03 1.78
CA SER A 63 1.26 1.96 2.04
C SER A 63 1.50 3.31 1.37
N PHE A 64 2.74 3.80 1.34
CA PHE A 64 3.09 5.02 0.63
C PHE A 64 2.93 4.87 -0.89
N LEU A 65 3.50 3.81 -1.48
CA LEU A 65 3.40 3.52 -2.91
C LEU A 65 1.94 3.39 -3.36
N TRP A 66 1.13 2.66 -2.60
CA TRP A 66 -0.28 2.46 -2.92
C TRP A 66 -1.09 3.74 -2.78
N SER A 67 -0.73 4.61 -1.83
CA SER A 67 -1.34 5.94 -1.71
C SER A 67 -1.11 6.79 -2.95
N VAL A 68 0.14 6.85 -3.42
CA VAL A 68 0.49 7.57 -4.66
C VAL A 68 -0.28 6.98 -5.85
N THR A 69 -0.32 5.66 -5.95
CA THR A 69 -1.04 4.97 -7.03
C THR A 69 -2.54 5.27 -6.99
N ALA A 70 -3.16 5.26 -5.80
CA ALA A 70 -4.58 5.60 -5.65
C ALA A 70 -4.87 7.05 -6.05
N ILE A 71 -3.99 7.99 -5.71
CA ILE A 71 -4.09 9.40 -6.14
C ILE A 71 -4.01 9.49 -7.67
N LEU A 72 -3.03 8.81 -8.31
CA LEU A 72 -2.90 8.82 -9.76
C LEU A 72 -4.12 8.20 -10.45
N VAL A 73 -4.65 7.09 -9.93
CA VAL A 73 -5.90 6.48 -10.44
C VAL A 73 -7.08 7.44 -10.28
N ALA A 74 -7.20 8.11 -9.14
CA ALA A 74 -8.27 9.09 -8.91
C ALA A 74 -8.26 10.23 -9.94
N LEU A 75 -7.07 10.72 -10.36
CA LEU A 75 -6.91 11.78 -11.34
C LEU A 75 -7.34 11.37 -12.76
N VAL A 76 -7.36 10.07 -13.05
CA VAL A 76 -7.73 9.55 -14.38
C VAL A 76 -9.06 8.80 -14.39
N LEU A 77 -9.66 8.58 -13.22
CA LEU A 77 -10.84 7.73 -13.05
C LEU A 77 -12.02 8.16 -13.93
N ASP A 78 -12.25 9.48 -14.05
CA ASP A 78 -13.33 10.06 -14.85
C ASP A 78 -13.03 10.03 -16.37
N ARG A 79 -11.82 9.65 -16.77
CA ARG A 79 -11.41 9.47 -18.17
C ARG A 79 -11.56 8.03 -18.66
N LEU A 80 -11.86 7.10 -17.75
CA LEU A 80 -12.04 5.70 -18.10
C LEU A 80 -13.36 5.52 -18.85
N PRO A 81 -13.41 4.70 -19.92
CA PRO A 81 -14.62 4.45 -20.70
C PRO A 81 -15.54 3.44 -20.01
N PHE A 82 -15.67 3.52 -18.69
CA PHE A 82 -16.48 2.63 -17.89
C PHE A 82 -17.71 3.35 -17.33
N PRO A 83 -18.85 2.66 -17.18
CA PRO A 83 -20.02 3.23 -16.55
C PRO A 83 -19.77 3.53 -15.06
N ASP A 84 -20.49 4.51 -14.52
CA ASP A 84 -20.42 4.95 -13.12
C ASP A 84 -20.32 3.84 -12.06
N PRO A 85 -21.14 2.76 -12.12
CA PRO A 85 -21.02 1.68 -11.14
C PRO A 85 -19.63 1.03 -11.15
N THR A 86 -19.03 0.84 -12.34
CA THR A 86 -17.72 0.19 -12.49
C THR A 86 -16.61 1.07 -11.88
N THR A 87 -16.61 2.36 -12.15
CA THR A 87 -15.63 3.29 -11.58
C THR A 87 -15.75 3.37 -10.05
N LYS A 88 -16.98 3.28 -9.51
CA LYS A 88 -17.22 3.19 -8.07
C LYS A 88 -16.63 1.90 -7.47
N TYR A 89 -16.84 0.76 -8.12
CA TYR A 89 -16.27 -0.51 -7.66
C TYR A 89 -14.74 -0.51 -7.71
N ILE A 90 -14.13 0.02 -8.77
CA ILE A 90 -12.68 0.19 -8.85
C ILE A 90 -12.16 0.97 -7.64
N ALA A 91 -12.74 2.15 -7.36
CA ALA A 91 -12.31 2.99 -6.26
C ALA A 91 -12.47 2.32 -4.89
N LEU A 92 -13.65 1.74 -4.61
CA LEU A 92 -13.94 1.08 -3.33
C LEU A 92 -13.03 -0.14 -3.11
N THR A 93 -12.86 -0.97 -4.15
CA THR A 93 -12.01 -2.16 -4.05
C THR A 93 -10.54 -1.80 -3.86
N MET A 94 -10.07 -0.73 -4.51
CA MET A 94 -8.72 -0.22 -4.31
C MET A 94 -8.50 0.25 -2.87
N MET A 95 -9.41 1.04 -2.31
CA MET A 95 -9.35 1.48 -0.90
C MET A 95 -9.36 0.28 0.06
N ALA A 96 -10.25 -0.69 -0.16
CA ALA A 96 -10.33 -1.90 0.66
C ALA A 96 -9.03 -2.71 0.59
N ALA A 97 -8.45 -2.91 -0.60
CA ALA A 97 -7.19 -3.61 -0.77
C ALA A 97 -6.04 -2.95 0.01
N MET A 98 -5.96 -1.61 0.00
CA MET A 98 -4.95 -0.86 0.76
C MET A 98 -5.07 -1.10 2.27
N VAL A 99 -6.29 -1.06 2.82
CA VAL A 99 -6.55 -1.32 4.24
C VAL A 99 -6.20 -2.76 4.60
N VAL A 100 -6.67 -3.73 3.80
CA VAL A 100 -6.43 -5.17 4.01
C VAL A 100 -4.92 -5.47 3.98
N TRP A 101 -4.22 -4.94 2.98
CA TRP A 101 -2.78 -5.15 2.84
C TRP A 101 -2.00 -4.60 4.03
N THR A 102 -2.24 -3.33 4.40
CA THR A 102 -1.55 -2.69 5.52
C THR A 102 -1.84 -3.42 6.84
N THR A 103 -3.09 -3.83 7.06
CA THR A 103 -3.47 -4.65 8.23
C THR A 103 -2.72 -5.99 8.21
N GLY A 104 -2.67 -6.66 7.05
CA GLY A 104 -1.93 -7.92 6.88
C GLY A 104 -0.44 -7.77 7.19
N ALA A 105 0.18 -6.68 6.75
CA ALA A 105 1.60 -6.40 7.00
C ALA A 105 1.86 -6.14 8.50
N LEU A 106 1.05 -5.33 9.16
CA LEU A 106 1.19 -5.02 10.57
C LEU A 106 0.91 -6.24 11.48
N THR A 107 -0.05 -7.08 11.10
CA THR A 107 -0.40 -8.32 11.82
C THR A 107 0.40 -9.54 11.37
N LYS A 108 1.24 -9.41 10.33
CA LYS A 108 2.07 -10.47 9.74
C LYS A 108 1.24 -11.62 9.11
N VAL A 109 0.01 -11.34 8.69
CA VAL A 109 -0.86 -12.30 8.01
C VAL A 109 -0.59 -12.25 6.51
N ARG A 110 0.33 -13.11 6.04
CA ARG A 110 0.78 -13.14 4.63
C ARG A 110 -0.34 -13.35 3.62
N ALA A 111 -1.36 -14.14 3.97
CA ALA A 111 -2.49 -14.41 3.09
C ALA A 111 -3.29 -13.12 2.76
N LEU A 112 -3.46 -12.21 3.74
CA LEU A 112 -4.11 -10.92 3.50
C LEU A 112 -3.29 -10.03 2.57
N MET A 113 -1.97 -10.01 2.76
CA MET A 113 -1.08 -9.24 1.88
C MET A 113 -1.14 -9.76 0.45
N ALA A 114 -0.96 -11.08 0.25
CA ALA A 114 -0.98 -11.69 -1.08
C ALA A 114 -2.33 -11.49 -1.80
N LEU A 115 -3.45 -11.65 -1.09
CA LEU A 115 -4.77 -11.40 -1.66
C LEU A 115 -4.92 -9.94 -2.10
N ALA A 116 -4.54 -9.01 -1.25
CA ALA A 116 -4.64 -7.59 -1.55
C ALA A 116 -3.72 -7.18 -2.70
N ASP A 117 -2.49 -7.73 -2.80
CA ASP A 117 -1.57 -7.50 -3.91
C ASP A 117 -2.18 -7.96 -5.25
N ILE A 118 -2.75 -9.17 -5.28
CA ILE A 118 -3.41 -9.70 -6.48
C ILE A 118 -4.57 -8.78 -6.90
N VAL A 119 -5.45 -8.43 -5.97
CA VAL A 119 -6.60 -7.56 -6.23
C VAL A 119 -6.14 -6.19 -6.74
N PHE A 120 -5.17 -5.59 -6.09
CA PHE A 120 -4.66 -4.28 -6.47
C PHE A 120 -4.02 -4.31 -7.87
N PHE A 121 -3.22 -5.34 -8.16
CA PHE A 121 -2.62 -5.55 -9.47
C PHE A 121 -3.66 -5.72 -10.58
N LEU A 122 -4.70 -6.54 -10.36
CA LEU A 122 -5.78 -6.71 -11.32
C LEU A 122 -6.53 -5.40 -11.58
N LEU A 123 -6.77 -4.59 -10.54
CA LEU A 123 -7.36 -3.26 -10.70
C LEU A 123 -6.49 -2.35 -11.56
N LEU A 124 -5.16 -2.37 -11.38
CA LEU A 124 -4.25 -1.58 -12.21
C LEU A 124 -4.28 -2.02 -13.68
N LEU A 125 -4.39 -3.32 -13.95
CA LEU A 125 -4.57 -3.81 -15.32
C LEU A 125 -5.89 -3.32 -15.95
N VAL A 126 -6.98 -3.32 -15.18
CA VAL A 126 -8.28 -2.78 -15.64
C VAL A 126 -8.18 -1.29 -15.94
N VAL A 127 -7.55 -0.50 -15.06
CA VAL A 127 -7.36 0.95 -15.26
C VAL A 127 -6.47 1.21 -16.47
N ALA A 128 -5.34 0.51 -16.59
CA ALA A 128 -4.43 0.67 -17.72
C ALA A 128 -5.10 0.30 -19.06
N GLY A 129 -5.85 -0.80 -19.09
CA GLY A 129 -6.63 -1.21 -20.25
C GLY A 129 -7.70 -0.16 -20.63
N GLY A 130 -8.40 0.38 -19.63
CA GLY A 130 -9.39 1.45 -19.85
C GLY A 130 -8.76 2.72 -20.42
N LEU A 131 -7.59 3.13 -19.92
CA LEU A 131 -6.86 4.29 -20.46
C LEU A 131 -6.39 4.04 -21.91
N ALA A 132 -5.90 2.83 -22.22
CA ALA A 132 -5.50 2.48 -23.57
C ALA A 132 -6.69 2.56 -24.55
N ILE A 133 -7.87 2.03 -24.16
CA ILE A 133 -9.11 2.13 -24.95
C ILE A 133 -9.50 3.61 -25.15
N ALA A 134 -9.50 4.42 -24.08
CA ALA A 134 -9.82 5.84 -24.18
C ALA A 134 -8.88 6.59 -25.14
N ALA A 135 -7.57 6.29 -25.09
CA ALA A 135 -6.58 6.91 -25.98
C ALA A 135 -6.80 6.54 -27.45
N LEU A 136 -7.16 5.29 -27.75
CA LEU A 136 -7.47 4.86 -29.11
C LEU A 136 -8.69 5.59 -29.70
N HIS A 137 -9.73 5.84 -28.90
CA HIS A 137 -10.92 6.57 -29.34
C HIS A 137 -10.70 8.09 -29.48
N ALA A 138 -9.73 8.66 -28.77
CA ALA A 138 -9.40 10.07 -28.86
C ALA A 138 -8.56 10.41 -30.10
N GLY A 139 -7.93 9.44 -30.75
CA GLY A 139 -7.11 9.60 -31.96
C GLY A 139 -7.87 9.39 -33.29
N THR A 140 -9.15 9.01 -33.23
CA THR A 140 -10.06 8.87 -34.39
C THR A 140 -11.02 10.04 -34.46
#